data_a82c9111d51e669308196c96d5793b65
#
_entry.id   a82c9111d51e669308196c96d5793b65
#
_cell.length_a   1.000
_cell.length_b   1.000
_cell.length_c   1.000
_cell.angle_alpha   90.00
_cell.angle_beta   90.00
_cell.angle_gamma   90.00
#
_symmetry.space_group_name_H-M   'P 1'
#
loop_
_entity.id
_entity.type
_entity.pdbx_description
1 polymer ?
#
loop_
_entity_poly.entity_id
_entity_poly.type
_entity_poly.pdbx_seq_one_letter_code
_entity_poly.pdbx_strand_id
1 'polypeptide(L)'
;MARNQHLGGTFEMRNDIEKVLISEEEIQEKIRELGTRLTEDYQDKYPLAIGVLKGAMPFMGDLLKKMDCYLEMDFMDVSSYGNKTVSSGEVKILKDLDTSVEGRNLLIIEDIIDSGLTLSYLVELFRYRKAKSIKIVTLLDKPTGRKVDIAADYVGFEVPDAFVVGYGLDYAEKYRNLPYIGVLKPEVYNKGE
;
A
#
# COMPACT_ATOMS: atom_id res chain seq x y z
N MET A 1 -23.98 -38.49 17.54
CA MET A 1 -24.83 -37.46 16.87
C MET A 1 -24.17 -36.10 17.08
N ALA A 2 -23.33 -35.69 16.13
CA ALA A 2 -22.67 -34.40 16.16
C ALA A 2 -23.55 -33.38 15.40
N ARG A 3 -23.98 -32.35 16.09
CA ARG A 3 -24.74 -31.23 15.47
C ARG A 3 -23.76 -30.38 14.63
N ASN A 4 -23.87 -30.50 13.32
CA ASN A 4 -23.39 -29.48 12.40
C ASN A 4 -24.20 -28.20 12.68
N GLN A 5 -23.64 -27.28 13.47
CA GLN A 5 -24.12 -25.91 13.50
C GLN A 5 -23.58 -25.26 12.22
N HIS A 6 -24.46 -25.03 11.26
CA HIS A 6 -24.24 -24.13 10.15
C HIS A 6 -23.80 -22.77 10.71
N LEU A 7 -22.55 -22.41 10.44
CA LEU A 7 -22.10 -21.03 10.47
C LEU A 7 -22.76 -20.30 9.29
N GLY A 8 -24.03 -20.00 9.44
CA GLY A 8 -24.79 -19.13 8.52
C GLY A 8 -24.46 -17.66 8.77
N GLY A 9 -23.19 -17.31 8.81
CA GLY A 9 -22.72 -15.94 8.66
C GLY A 9 -22.65 -15.64 7.17
N THR A 10 -23.61 -14.93 6.63
CA THR A 10 -23.44 -14.24 5.37
C THR A 10 -22.15 -13.46 5.46
N PHE A 11 -21.25 -13.63 4.49
CA PHE A 11 -20.00 -12.87 4.39
C PHE A 11 -20.37 -11.42 4.04
N GLU A 12 -20.76 -10.64 5.06
CA GLU A 12 -21.28 -9.27 4.90
C GLU A 12 -20.33 -8.38 4.08
N MET A 13 -19.01 -8.51 4.33
CA MET A 13 -18.01 -7.75 3.57
C MET A 13 -18.08 -7.97 2.05
N ARG A 14 -18.33 -9.20 1.60
CA ARG A 14 -18.43 -9.51 0.16
C ARG A 14 -19.67 -8.89 -0.47
N ASN A 15 -20.73 -8.72 0.30
CA ASN A 15 -21.96 -8.09 -0.18
C ASN A 15 -21.79 -6.60 -0.43
N ASP A 16 -20.81 -5.95 0.21
CA ASP A 16 -20.48 -4.55 0.04
C ASP A 16 -19.61 -4.30 -1.21
N ILE A 17 -19.07 -5.35 -1.82
CA ILE A 17 -18.22 -5.27 -3.00
C ILE A 17 -19.09 -5.32 -4.26
N GLU A 18 -18.94 -4.30 -5.12
CA GLU A 18 -19.62 -4.22 -6.41
C GLU A 18 -19.02 -5.25 -7.39
N LYS A 19 -17.70 -5.26 -7.48
CA LYS A 19 -16.94 -6.20 -8.31
C LYS A 19 -15.53 -6.41 -7.77
N VAL A 20 -14.97 -7.57 -7.99
CA VAL A 20 -13.53 -7.82 -7.83
C VAL A 20 -12.81 -7.15 -8.99
N LEU A 21 -11.90 -6.23 -8.68
CA LEU A 21 -11.12 -5.50 -9.67
C LEU A 21 -9.84 -6.26 -10.01
N ILE A 22 -9.17 -6.81 -8.99
CA ILE A 22 -7.93 -7.60 -9.09
C ILE A 22 -8.08 -8.78 -8.14
N SER A 23 -7.99 -10.00 -8.66
CA SER A 23 -8.11 -11.22 -7.87
C SER A 23 -6.87 -11.49 -7.01
N GLU A 24 -7.00 -12.38 -6.05
CA GLU A 24 -5.87 -12.84 -5.22
C GLU A 24 -4.76 -13.46 -6.08
N GLU A 25 -5.13 -14.25 -7.06
CA GLU A 25 -4.19 -14.91 -7.98
C GLU A 25 -3.41 -13.90 -8.81
N GLU A 26 -4.07 -12.87 -9.35
CA GLU A 26 -3.42 -11.78 -10.10
C GLU A 26 -2.45 -10.99 -9.21
N ILE A 27 -2.83 -10.69 -7.96
CA ILE A 27 -1.96 -10.04 -6.99
C ILE A 27 -0.71 -10.88 -6.74
N GLN A 28 -0.88 -12.17 -6.45
CA GLN A 28 0.25 -13.06 -6.17
C GLN A 28 1.19 -13.24 -7.37
N GLU A 29 0.65 -13.26 -8.60
CA GLU A 29 1.47 -13.31 -9.82
C GLU A 29 2.30 -12.02 -9.97
N LYS A 30 1.66 -10.86 -9.81
CA LYS A 30 2.34 -9.57 -9.89
C LYS A 30 3.42 -9.41 -8.81
N ILE A 31 3.18 -9.89 -7.61
CA ILE A 31 4.16 -9.90 -6.53
C ILE A 31 5.39 -10.76 -6.88
N ARG A 32 5.19 -11.92 -7.53
CA ARG A 32 6.32 -12.73 -8.02
C ARG A 32 7.16 -11.97 -9.06
N GLU A 33 6.49 -11.34 -10.02
CA GLU A 33 7.15 -10.51 -11.05
C GLU A 33 7.98 -9.37 -10.42
N LEU A 34 7.36 -8.59 -9.53
CA LEU A 34 8.02 -7.48 -8.83
C LEU A 34 9.17 -7.96 -7.95
N GLY A 35 8.99 -9.07 -7.22
CA GLY A 35 10.01 -9.65 -6.37
C GLY A 35 11.25 -10.08 -7.15
N THR A 36 11.07 -10.70 -8.32
CA THR A 36 12.18 -11.07 -9.22
C THR A 36 12.94 -9.84 -9.68
N ARG A 37 12.23 -8.83 -10.19
CA ARG A 37 12.85 -7.58 -10.66
C ARG A 37 13.58 -6.83 -9.54
N LEU A 38 13.00 -6.75 -8.35
CA LEU A 38 13.63 -6.13 -7.19
C LEU A 38 14.86 -6.92 -6.72
N THR A 39 14.86 -8.25 -6.81
CA THR A 39 16.03 -9.08 -6.53
C THR A 39 17.19 -8.69 -7.43
N GLU A 40 16.97 -8.61 -8.75
CA GLU A 40 18.01 -8.21 -9.73
C GLU A 40 18.54 -6.80 -9.43
N ASP A 41 17.64 -5.85 -9.14
CA ASP A 41 18.00 -4.47 -8.90
C ASP A 41 18.72 -4.23 -7.56
N TYR A 42 18.53 -5.10 -6.57
CA TYR A 42 19.02 -4.90 -5.19
C TYR A 42 20.02 -5.96 -4.70
N GLN A 43 20.43 -6.92 -5.52
CA GLN A 43 21.24 -8.07 -5.12
C GLN A 43 22.45 -7.70 -4.25
N ASP A 44 23.18 -6.62 -4.59
CA ASP A 44 24.38 -6.19 -3.86
C ASP A 44 24.20 -4.85 -3.13
N LYS A 45 22.96 -4.38 -2.94
CA LYS A 45 22.70 -3.03 -2.43
C LYS A 45 22.25 -2.99 -0.97
N TYR A 46 21.87 -4.13 -0.38
CA TYR A 46 21.39 -4.25 0.99
C TYR A 46 20.34 -3.15 1.35
N PRO A 47 19.18 -3.13 0.69
CA PRO A 47 18.22 -2.06 0.87
C PRO A 47 17.57 -2.10 2.26
N LEU A 48 17.11 -0.92 2.72
CA LEU A 48 16.13 -0.78 3.77
C LEU A 48 14.74 -0.68 3.13
N ALA A 49 13.94 -1.73 3.26
CA ALA A 49 12.56 -1.76 2.83
C ALA A 49 11.68 -1.08 3.90
N ILE A 50 10.93 -0.06 3.50
CA ILE A 50 10.11 0.76 4.39
C ILE A 50 8.65 0.60 4.01
N GLY A 51 7.86 -0.07 4.86
CA GLY A 51 6.41 -0.18 4.69
C GLY A 51 5.67 1.01 5.27
N VAL A 52 4.81 1.63 4.49
CA VAL A 52 3.95 2.72 4.98
C VAL A 52 2.67 2.11 5.57
N LEU A 53 2.54 2.21 6.88
CA LEU A 53 1.41 1.63 7.61
C LEU A 53 0.13 2.47 7.39
N LYS A 54 -1.07 1.84 7.44
CA LYS A 54 -1.30 0.40 7.70
C LYS A 54 -1.45 -0.40 6.40
N GLY A 55 -1.83 0.25 5.31
CA GLY A 55 -2.30 -0.37 4.07
C GLY A 55 -1.23 -1.23 3.37
N ALA A 56 0.02 -0.78 3.36
CA ALA A 56 1.10 -1.50 2.70
C ALA A 56 1.50 -2.82 3.36
N MET A 57 1.04 -3.12 4.57
CA MET A 57 1.50 -4.28 5.34
C MET A 57 1.31 -5.64 4.63
N PRO A 58 0.15 -5.98 4.05
CA PRO A 58 -0.01 -7.26 3.34
C PRO A 58 0.89 -7.35 2.11
N PHE A 59 0.95 -6.27 1.33
CA PHE A 59 1.79 -6.20 0.13
C PHE A 59 3.27 -6.37 0.46
N MET A 60 3.77 -5.61 1.44
CA MET A 60 5.15 -5.73 1.90
C MET A 60 5.47 -7.14 2.38
N GLY A 61 4.58 -7.72 3.20
CA GLY A 61 4.78 -9.06 3.75
C GLY A 61 4.90 -10.14 2.68
N ASP A 62 4.13 -10.03 1.59
CA ASP A 62 4.19 -10.98 0.49
C ASP A 62 5.33 -10.66 -0.48
N LEU A 63 5.60 -9.39 -0.77
CA LEU A 63 6.66 -8.96 -1.69
C LEU A 63 8.05 -9.36 -1.19
N LEU A 64 8.37 -9.07 0.08
CA LEU A 64 9.70 -9.34 0.63
C LEU A 64 10.03 -10.83 0.63
N LYS A 65 9.05 -11.72 0.75
CA LYS A 65 9.24 -13.19 0.62
C LYS A 65 9.60 -13.62 -0.81
N LYS A 66 9.43 -12.76 -1.81
CA LYS A 66 9.78 -13.01 -3.22
C LYS A 66 11.08 -12.35 -3.64
N MET A 67 11.70 -11.57 -2.75
CA MET A 67 13.03 -10.99 -2.98
C MET A 67 14.11 -11.92 -2.44
N ASP A 68 14.98 -12.39 -3.32
CA ASP A 68 16.14 -13.24 -2.96
C ASP A 68 17.39 -12.38 -2.84
N CYS A 69 17.40 -11.44 -1.91
CA CYS A 69 18.54 -10.60 -1.57
C CYS A 69 18.51 -10.25 -0.07
N TYR A 70 19.68 -9.95 0.49
CA TYR A 70 19.75 -9.45 1.86
C TYR A 70 19.16 -8.05 1.95
N LEU A 71 18.26 -7.85 2.90
CA LEU A 71 17.59 -6.57 3.15
C LEU A 71 17.29 -6.39 4.65
N GLU A 72 17.10 -5.15 5.06
CA GLU A 72 16.47 -4.81 6.32
C GLU A 72 15.06 -4.31 6.07
N MET A 73 14.18 -4.40 7.07
CA MET A 73 12.84 -3.84 6.97
C MET A 73 12.50 -2.98 8.17
N ASP A 74 11.74 -1.92 7.94
CA ASP A 74 11.18 -1.05 8.97
C ASP A 74 9.81 -0.54 8.53
N PHE A 75 9.09 0.10 9.45
CA PHE A 75 7.76 0.62 9.20
C PHE A 75 7.67 2.08 9.60
N MET A 76 6.93 2.83 8.81
CA MET A 76 6.59 4.22 9.11
C MET A 76 5.07 4.39 9.11
N ASP A 77 4.54 5.12 10.09
CA ASP A 77 3.12 5.47 10.12
C ASP A 77 2.97 6.98 9.96
N VAL A 78 2.22 7.38 8.96
CA VAL A 78 1.99 8.78 8.64
C VAL A 78 0.50 9.02 8.43
N SER A 79 0.01 10.13 8.93
CA SER A 79 -1.35 10.60 8.66
C SER A 79 -1.32 11.89 7.85
N SER A 80 -2.14 11.94 6.80
CA SER A 80 -2.44 13.22 6.14
C SER A 80 -3.37 14.03 7.05
N TYR A 81 -2.97 15.23 7.43
CA TYR A 81 -3.82 16.15 8.16
C TYR A 81 -4.88 16.71 7.21
N GLY A 82 -6.14 16.34 7.43
CA GLY A 82 -7.27 16.86 6.67
C GLY A 82 -8.57 16.21 7.09
N ASN A 83 -9.26 16.80 8.09
CA ASN A 83 -10.69 16.58 8.25
C ASN A 83 -11.41 17.14 7.01
N LYS A 84 -12.07 16.23 6.26
CA LYS A 84 -13.27 16.51 5.44
C LYS A 84 -13.27 17.84 4.68
N THR A 85 -12.54 17.97 3.60
CA THR A 85 -12.79 18.82 2.43
C THR A 85 -11.61 19.62 1.88
N VAL A 86 -10.58 19.93 2.66
CA VAL A 86 -9.35 20.56 2.13
C VAL A 86 -8.13 19.91 2.78
N SER A 87 -7.40 19.06 2.04
CA SER A 87 -6.10 18.55 2.48
C SER A 87 -5.11 19.71 2.47
N SER A 88 -4.66 20.19 3.63
CA SER A 88 -3.62 21.23 3.76
C SER A 88 -2.25 20.76 3.26
N GLY A 89 -2.11 19.49 2.91
CA GLY A 89 -0.83 18.89 2.50
C GLY A 89 0.11 18.59 3.66
N GLU A 90 -0.28 18.91 4.90
CA GLU A 90 0.53 18.58 6.07
C GLU A 90 0.46 17.08 6.37
N VAL A 91 1.63 16.45 6.43
CA VAL A 91 1.80 15.05 6.82
C VAL A 91 2.35 15.01 8.24
N LYS A 92 1.66 14.28 9.12
CA LYS A 92 2.13 14.05 10.50
C LYS A 92 2.71 12.66 10.59
N ILE A 93 3.94 12.56 11.12
CA ILE A 93 4.57 11.29 11.43
C ILE A 93 4.01 10.80 12.77
N LEU A 94 3.36 9.65 12.79
CA LEU A 94 2.82 8.97 13.98
C LEU A 94 3.84 7.97 14.54
N LYS A 95 4.52 7.22 13.67
CA LYS A 95 5.68 6.38 13.98
C LYS A 95 6.78 6.69 12.97
N ASP A 96 7.95 7.06 13.45
CA ASP A 96 9.16 7.20 12.65
C ASP A 96 9.92 5.88 12.56
N LEU A 97 10.90 5.82 11.68
CA LEU A 97 11.80 4.67 11.55
C LEU A 97 12.65 4.50 12.81
N ASP A 98 12.88 3.25 13.16
CA ASP A 98 13.81 2.91 14.24
C ASP A 98 15.27 2.93 13.75
N THR A 99 15.47 2.82 12.42
CA THR A 99 16.78 2.74 11.77
C THR A 99 17.14 4.04 11.05
N SER A 100 18.42 4.46 11.12
CA SER A 100 18.92 5.59 10.34
C SER A 100 18.91 5.29 8.84
N VAL A 101 18.49 6.26 8.04
CA VAL A 101 18.45 6.18 6.57
C VAL A 101 19.70 6.79 5.91
N GLU A 102 20.57 7.45 6.66
CA GLU A 102 21.77 8.12 6.13
C GLU A 102 22.68 7.12 5.40
N GLY A 103 22.97 7.41 4.14
CA GLY A 103 23.81 6.57 3.29
C GLY A 103 23.17 5.24 2.83
N ARG A 104 21.88 4.99 3.13
CA ARG A 104 21.19 3.73 2.80
C ARG A 104 20.46 3.82 1.46
N ASN A 105 20.32 2.66 0.81
CA ASN A 105 19.41 2.50 -0.32
C ASN A 105 18.02 2.19 0.23
N LEU A 106 17.03 3.02 -0.07
CA LEU A 106 15.67 2.86 0.44
C LEU A 106 14.74 2.31 -0.64
N LEU A 107 13.89 1.38 -0.23
CA LEU A 107 12.75 0.90 -1.01
C LEU A 107 11.47 1.20 -0.22
N ILE A 108 10.75 2.25 -0.59
CA ILE A 108 9.46 2.60 -0.01
C ILE A 108 8.40 1.68 -0.61
N ILE A 109 7.61 1.03 0.24
CA ILE A 109 6.55 0.09 -0.16
C ILE A 109 5.21 0.68 0.24
N GLU A 110 4.32 0.86 -0.74
CA GLU A 110 3.02 1.49 -0.60
C GLU A 110 1.92 0.60 -1.18
N ASP A 111 0.73 0.67 -0.62
CA ASP A 111 -0.45 -0.03 -1.15
C ASP A 111 -1.01 0.67 -2.40
N ILE A 112 -1.18 1.98 -2.34
CA ILE A 112 -1.71 2.78 -3.44
C ILE A 112 -1.09 4.17 -3.50
N ILE A 113 -0.78 4.62 -4.70
CA ILE A 113 -0.48 6.04 -4.96
C ILE A 113 -1.72 6.68 -5.57
N ASP A 114 -2.42 7.48 -4.77
CA ASP A 114 -3.55 8.31 -5.21
C ASP A 114 -3.08 9.76 -5.43
N SER A 115 -3.23 10.66 -4.47
CA SER A 115 -2.79 12.05 -4.59
C SER A 115 -1.27 12.22 -4.71
N GLY A 116 -0.51 11.31 -4.15
CA GLY A 116 0.95 11.32 -4.10
C GLY A 116 1.54 12.24 -3.01
N LEU A 117 0.72 12.99 -2.27
CA LEU A 117 1.19 13.97 -1.27
C LEU A 117 2.04 13.31 -0.18
N THR A 118 1.58 12.18 0.37
CA THR A 118 2.31 11.45 1.41
C THR A 118 3.68 10.99 0.92
N LEU A 119 3.73 10.38 -0.26
CA LEU A 119 4.99 9.89 -0.82
C LEU A 119 5.95 11.02 -1.19
N SER A 120 5.44 12.13 -1.74
CA SER A 120 6.26 13.32 -2.02
C SER A 120 6.92 13.82 -0.73
N TYR A 121 6.15 13.94 0.36
CA TYR A 121 6.70 14.31 1.67
C TYR A 121 7.76 13.32 2.17
N LEU A 122 7.50 12.01 2.08
CA LEU A 122 8.46 10.99 2.54
C LEU A 122 9.76 11.02 1.72
N VAL A 123 9.68 11.19 0.41
CA VAL A 123 10.86 11.31 -0.46
C VAL A 123 11.70 12.54 -0.08
N GLU A 124 11.08 13.69 0.15
CA GLU A 124 11.79 14.90 0.60
C GLU A 124 12.42 14.70 1.99
N LEU A 125 11.69 14.10 2.92
CA LEU A 125 12.20 13.78 4.26
C LEU A 125 13.44 12.89 4.20
N PHE A 126 13.39 11.82 3.40
CA PHE A 126 14.53 10.90 3.30
C PHE A 126 15.72 11.48 2.54
N ARG A 127 15.49 12.37 1.56
CA ARG A 127 16.55 13.17 0.95
C ARG A 127 17.21 14.08 1.97
N TYR A 128 16.42 14.78 2.77
CA TYR A 128 16.93 15.62 3.88
C TYR A 128 17.75 14.80 4.89
N ARG A 129 17.31 13.57 5.17
CA ARG A 129 18.04 12.60 6.04
C ARG A 129 19.21 11.92 5.34
N LYS A 130 19.61 12.38 4.13
CA LYS A 130 20.78 11.92 3.35
C LYS A 130 20.73 10.43 2.96
N ALA A 131 19.56 9.91 2.61
CA ALA A 131 19.47 8.61 1.98
C ALA A 131 20.32 8.58 0.69
N LYS A 132 21.01 7.46 0.43
CA LYS A 132 21.85 7.27 -0.76
C LYS A 132 21.02 7.15 -2.03
N SER A 133 19.92 6.41 -1.97
CA SER A 133 18.96 6.29 -3.05
C SER A 133 17.57 6.04 -2.46
N ILE A 134 16.53 6.45 -3.20
CA ILE A 134 15.15 6.25 -2.82
C ILE A 134 14.43 5.71 -4.04
N LYS A 135 13.82 4.55 -3.92
CA LYS A 135 12.95 3.94 -4.91
C LYS A 135 11.60 3.63 -4.28
N ILE A 136 10.55 3.66 -5.08
CA ILE A 136 9.17 3.43 -4.65
C ILE A 136 8.62 2.23 -5.40
N VAL A 137 8.06 1.27 -4.67
CA VAL A 137 7.21 0.21 -5.22
C VAL A 137 5.80 0.35 -4.66
N THR A 138 4.82 0.34 -5.53
CA THR A 138 3.41 0.39 -5.15
C THR A 138 2.64 -0.77 -5.75
N LEU A 139 1.67 -1.31 -5.00
CA LEU A 139 0.76 -2.31 -5.56
C LEU A 139 -0.18 -1.66 -6.57
N LEU A 140 -0.77 -0.53 -6.21
CA LEU A 140 -1.72 0.20 -7.06
C LEU A 140 -1.22 1.61 -7.39
N ASP A 141 -1.38 2.01 -8.64
CA ASP A 141 -1.23 3.38 -9.08
C ASP A 141 -2.55 3.92 -9.63
N LYS A 142 -2.99 5.08 -9.11
CA LYS A 142 -4.23 5.77 -9.53
C LYS A 142 -3.87 7.16 -10.07
N PRO A 143 -3.46 7.26 -11.34
CA PRO A 143 -2.94 8.52 -11.91
C PRO A 143 -3.95 9.67 -11.89
N THR A 144 -5.25 9.34 -11.99
CA THR A 144 -6.34 10.35 -11.99
C THR A 144 -6.46 11.14 -10.70
N GLY A 145 -5.99 10.58 -9.57
CA GLY A 145 -5.98 11.26 -8.26
C GLY A 145 -4.76 12.13 -7.99
N ARG A 146 -3.76 12.13 -8.89
CA ARG A 146 -2.46 12.75 -8.68
C ARG A 146 -2.55 14.27 -8.52
N LYS A 147 -1.97 14.81 -7.44
CA LYS A 147 -1.89 16.24 -7.13
C LYS A 147 -0.47 16.81 -7.20
N VAL A 148 0.53 15.96 -7.19
CA VAL A 148 1.96 16.31 -7.22
C VAL A 148 2.69 15.43 -8.23
N ASP A 149 3.80 15.93 -8.77
CA ASP A 149 4.62 15.18 -9.74
C ASP A 149 5.47 14.13 -9.00
N ILE A 150 4.87 12.96 -8.77
CA ILE A 150 5.53 11.79 -8.20
C ILE A 150 5.07 10.53 -8.92
N ALA A 151 6.00 9.65 -9.21
CA ALA A 151 5.75 8.34 -9.80
C ALA A 151 6.49 7.25 -9.03
N ALA A 152 5.94 6.04 -9.01
CA ALA A 152 6.66 4.88 -8.52
C ALA A 152 7.66 4.38 -9.55
N ASP A 153 8.76 3.81 -9.07
CA ASP A 153 9.75 3.11 -9.91
C ASP A 153 9.25 1.73 -10.33
N TYR A 154 8.40 1.12 -9.50
CA TYR A 154 7.79 -0.18 -9.74
C TYR A 154 6.30 -0.10 -9.41
N VAL A 155 5.48 -0.43 -10.39
CA VAL A 155 4.02 -0.40 -10.28
C VAL A 155 3.46 -1.80 -10.50
N GLY A 156 2.60 -2.25 -9.59
CA GLY A 156 1.85 -3.48 -9.76
C GLY A 156 0.76 -3.33 -10.81
N PHE A 157 -0.23 -2.52 -10.50
CA PHE A 157 -1.40 -2.30 -11.35
C PHE A 157 -1.77 -0.83 -11.40
N GLU A 158 -2.12 -0.35 -12.59
CA GLU A 158 -2.82 0.92 -12.74
C GLU A 158 -4.32 0.68 -12.54
N VAL A 159 -4.98 1.52 -11.75
CA VAL A 159 -6.40 1.38 -11.42
C VAL A 159 -7.20 2.61 -11.83
N PRO A 160 -8.48 2.42 -12.22
CA PRO A 160 -9.36 3.53 -12.59
C PRO A 160 -9.73 4.38 -11.36
N ASP A 161 -10.41 5.50 -11.61
CA ASP A 161 -10.99 6.32 -10.56
C ASP A 161 -12.21 5.62 -9.92
N ALA A 162 -11.93 4.71 -9.01
CA ALA A 162 -12.92 3.96 -8.25
C ALA A 162 -12.51 3.92 -6.77
N PHE A 163 -13.49 3.72 -5.89
CA PHE A 163 -13.23 3.51 -4.48
C PHE A 163 -12.89 2.04 -4.24
N VAL A 164 -11.60 1.75 -4.04
CA VAL A 164 -11.08 0.39 -3.92
C VAL A 164 -10.75 0.03 -2.47
N VAL A 165 -11.01 -1.20 -2.10
CA VAL A 165 -10.72 -1.77 -0.77
C VAL A 165 -10.17 -3.19 -0.90
N GLY A 166 -9.60 -3.69 0.18
CA GLY A 166 -9.04 -5.03 0.25
C GLY A 166 -7.53 -5.05 0.12
N TYR A 167 -6.92 -6.16 0.48
CA TYR A 167 -5.48 -6.40 0.49
C TYR A 167 -4.67 -5.26 1.14
N GLY A 168 -5.14 -4.81 2.31
CA GLY A 168 -4.56 -3.71 3.07
C GLY A 168 -5.35 -2.42 3.01
N LEU A 169 -5.98 -2.11 1.88
CA LEU A 169 -6.81 -0.92 1.68
C LEU A 169 -8.12 -1.02 2.48
N ASP A 170 -8.57 0.11 3.01
CA ASP A 170 -9.74 0.17 3.87
C ASP A 170 -10.78 1.23 3.49
N TYR A 171 -11.95 1.05 4.10
CA TYR A 171 -12.93 2.08 4.34
C TYR A 171 -13.39 2.00 5.80
N ALA A 172 -13.17 3.07 6.57
CA ALA A 172 -13.50 3.16 7.99
C ALA A 172 -12.95 1.97 8.82
N GLU A 173 -11.66 1.65 8.62
CA GLU A 173 -10.91 0.54 9.25
C GLU A 173 -11.45 -0.86 8.93
N LYS A 174 -12.29 -1.01 7.90
CA LYS A 174 -12.85 -2.28 7.44
C LYS A 174 -12.25 -2.70 6.10
N TYR A 175 -12.39 -3.97 5.74
CA TYR A 175 -12.04 -4.58 4.45
C TYR A 175 -10.56 -4.85 4.22
N ARG A 176 -9.60 -4.38 5.04
CA ARG A 176 -8.16 -4.62 4.85
C ARG A 176 -7.80 -6.10 4.71
N ASN A 177 -8.60 -6.98 5.31
CA ASN A 177 -8.40 -8.43 5.33
C ASN A 177 -9.05 -9.20 4.17
N LEU A 178 -9.62 -8.52 3.17
CA LEU A 178 -10.01 -9.18 1.92
C LEU A 178 -8.74 -9.58 1.15
N PRO A 179 -8.66 -10.79 0.57
CA PRO A 179 -7.45 -11.25 -0.11
C PRO A 179 -7.27 -10.68 -1.53
N TYR A 180 -8.23 -9.90 -2.01
CA TYR A 180 -8.30 -9.31 -3.34
C TYR A 180 -8.56 -7.80 -3.26
N ILE A 181 -8.45 -7.08 -4.38
CA ILE A 181 -8.89 -5.69 -4.49
C ILE A 181 -10.30 -5.67 -5.09
N GLY A 182 -11.23 -5.07 -4.38
CA GLY A 182 -12.62 -4.89 -4.80
C GLY A 182 -13.01 -3.43 -4.91
N VAL A 183 -13.96 -3.13 -5.79
CA VAL A 183 -14.64 -1.82 -5.82
C VAL A 183 -15.75 -1.84 -4.80
N LEU A 184 -15.74 -0.87 -3.88
CA LEU A 184 -16.76 -0.73 -2.85
C LEU A 184 -18.02 -0.13 -3.46
N LYS A 185 -19.19 -0.66 -3.12
CA LYS A 185 -20.48 -0.15 -3.60
C LYS A 185 -20.72 1.29 -3.10
N PRO A 186 -21.23 2.19 -3.96
CA PRO A 186 -21.48 3.58 -3.59
C PRO A 186 -22.39 3.76 -2.36
N GLU A 187 -23.38 2.89 -2.19
CA GLU A 187 -24.28 2.92 -1.03
C GLU A 187 -23.61 2.67 0.32
N VAL A 188 -22.37 2.12 0.32
CA VAL A 188 -21.63 1.84 1.55
C VAL A 188 -20.93 3.11 2.04
N TYR A 189 -20.33 3.90 1.16
CA TYR A 189 -19.57 5.10 1.52
C TYR A 189 -20.35 6.41 1.32
N ASN A 190 -21.44 6.41 0.53
CA ASN A 190 -22.33 7.56 0.36
C ASN A 190 -23.50 7.53 1.37
N LYS A 191 -23.38 6.88 2.52
CA LYS A 191 -24.42 6.94 3.57
C LYS A 191 -24.52 8.35 4.11
N GLY A 192 -25.36 9.13 3.43
CA GLY A 192 -26.05 10.35 3.80
C GLY A 192 -25.26 11.40 4.60
N GLU A 193 -25.00 12.54 3.98
CA GLU A 193 -25.01 13.82 4.68
C GLU A 193 -26.36 14.06 5.35
#